data_16122bb9d382dc402256c4de55a5c3df
#
_entry.id   16122bb9d382dc402256c4de55a5c3df
#
_cell.length_a   1.000
_cell.length_b   1.000
_cell.length_c   1.000
_cell.angle_alpha   90.00
_cell.angle_beta   90.00
_cell.angle_gamma   90.00
#
_symmetry.space_group_name_H-M   'P 1'
#
loop_
_entity.id
_entity.type
_entity.pdbx_description
1 polymer ?
#
loop_
_entity_poly.entity_id
_entity_poly.type
_entity_poly.pdbx_seq_one_letter_code
_entity_poly.pdbx_strand_id
1 'polypeptide(L)'
;ESGTVNLPGIAGLYAGVKFVRAHRAEIEEYELALCDRLRARLREIPGVRILCDDGQAHMAITSIVVPGHDGGALADALDAADIAVRAGLHCAPAVHAWLGTLQSGAIRFSPGLYNTAQEMDDTALLLARLLQA
;
A
#
# COMPACT_ATOMS: atom_id res chain seq x y z
N GLU A 1 33.46 -6.90 1.74
CA GLU A 1 33.43 -6.19 3.02
C GLU A 1 34.70 -6.47 3.83
N SER A 2 35.29 -5.42 4.39
CA SER A 2 36.39 -5.54 5.35
C SER A 2 35.80 -5.42 6.75
N GLY A 3 35.61 -6.53 7.45
CA GLY A 3 35.08 -6.55 8.81
C GLY A 3 34.34 -7.82 9.14
N THR A 4 33.84 -7.93 10.38
CA THR A 4 33.06 -9.08 10.83
C THR A 4 31.67 -9.06 10.19
N VAL A 5 31.32 -10.09 9.45
CA VAL A 5 29.98 -10.24 8.83
C VAL A 5 28.90 -10.37 9.89
N ASN A 6 27.75 -9.77 9.64
CA ASN A 6 26.55 -9.90 10.47
C ASN A 6 25.91 -11.30 10.30
N LEU A 7 26.51 -12.31 10.90
CA LEU A 7 26.04 -13.69 10.80
C LEU A 7 24.59 -13.90 11.27
N PRO A 8 24.11 -13.29 12.38
CA PRO A 8 22.70 -13.40 12.77
C PRO A 8 21.75 -12.82 11.72
N GLY A 9 22.10 -11.67 11.11
CA GLY A 9 21.30 -11.08 10.04
C GLY A 9 21.25 -11.95 8.78
N ILE A 10 22.36 -12.57 8.40
CA ILE A 10 22.43 -13.52 7.27
C ILE A 10 21.56 -14.76 7.55
N ALA A 11 21.63 -15.31 8.75
CA ALA A 11 20.83 -16.46 9.14
C ALA A 11 19.32 -16.11 9.12
N GLY A 12 18.94 -14.94 9.63
CA GLY A 12 17.57 -14.43 9.56
C GLY A 12 17.06 -14.24 8.13
N LEU A 13 17.87 -13.61 7.27
CA LEU A 13 17.56 -13.46 5.86
C LEU A 13 17.36 -14.82 5.17
N TYR A 14 18.25 -15.78 5.43
CA TYR A 14 18.12 -17.13 4.87
C TYR A 14 16.80 -17.80 5.30
N ALA A 15 16.45 -17.71 6.58
CA ALA A 15 15.19 -18.25 7.10
C ALA A 15 13.97 -17.59 6.45
N GLY A 16 13.96 -16.26 6.31
CA GLY A 16 12.90 -15.51 5.66
C GLY A 16 12.73 -15.88 4.18
N VAL A 17 13.84 -15.93 3.42
CA VAL A 17 13.81 -16.36 2.02
C VAL A 17 13.29 -17.79 1.86
N LYS A 18 13.71 -18.69 2.73
CA LYS A 18 13.23 -20.09 2.73
C LYS A 18 11.72 -20.17 2.99
N PHE A 19 11.23 -19.40 3.97
CA PHE A 19 9.80 -19.30 4.28
C PHE A 19 9.00 -18.79 3.10
N VAL A 20 9.36 -17.63 2.54
CA VAL A 20 8.66 -17.02 1.39
C VAL A 20 8.65 -17.96 0.19
N ARG A 21 9.77 -18.63 -0.11
CA ARG A 21 9.82 -19.61 -1.21
C ARG A 21 8.89 -20.80 -1.00
N ALA A 22 8.74 -21.26 0.23
CA ALA A 22 7.89 -22.41 0.55
C ALA A 22 6.40 -22.06 0.46
N HIS A 23 6.02 -20.80 0.78
CA HIS A 23 4.62 -20.36 0.89
C HIS A 23 4.23 -19.31 -0.15
N ARG A 24 5.02 -19.15 -1.22
CA ARG A 24 4.85 -18.05 -2.17
C ARG A 24 3.43 -17.93 -2.73
N ALA A 25 2.86 -19.03 -3.18
CA ALA A 25 1.53 -19.02 -3.81
C ALA A 25 0.43 -18.62 -2.81
N GLU A 26 0.51 -19.17 -1.58
CA GLU A 26 -0.43 -18.87 -0.50
C GLU A 26 -0.34 -17.41 -0.07
N ILE A 27 0.88 -16.87 0.04
CA ILE A 27 1.13 -15.46 0.37
C ILE A 27 0.56 -14.55 -0.71
N GLU A 28 0.86 -14.84 -1.98
CA GLU A 28 0.41 -14.04 -3.12
C GLU A 28 -1.13 -14.00 -3.21
N GLU A 29 -1.79 -15.15 -3.07
CA GLU A 29 -3.25 -15.25 -3.08
C GLU A 29 -3.87 -14.45 -1.92
N TYR A 30 -3.31 -14.59 -0.72
CA TYR A 30 -3.80 -13.90 0.47
C TYR A 30 -3.64 -12.37 0.36
N GLU A 31 -2.46 -11.91 -0.04
CA GLU A 31 -2.18 -10.47 -0.18
C GLU A 31 -3.03 -9.83 -1.28
N LEU A 32 -3.25 -10.55 -2.39
CA LEU A 32 -4.17 -10.10 -3.45
C LEU A 32 -5.60 -9.98 -2.93
N ALA A 33 -6.09 -10.95 -2.16
CA ALA A 33 -7.43 -10.91 -1.59
C ALA A 33 -7.60 -9.71 -0.62
N LEU A 34 -6.59 -9.39 0.20
CA LEU A 34 -6.59 -8.19 1.04
C LEU A 34 -6.63 -6.91 0.22
N CYS A 35 -5.81 -6.85 -0.85
CA CYS A 35 -5.75 -5.72 -1.74
C CYS A 35 -7.08 -5.49 -2.46
N ASP A 36 -7.70 -6.55 -2.99
CA ASP A 36 -9.00 -6.49 -3.65
C ASP A 36 -10.11 -6.03 -2.70
N ARG A 37 -10.09 -6.49 -1.45
CA ARG A 37 -11.01 -6.03 -0.42
C ARG A 37 -10.85 -4.54 -0.16
N LEU A 38 -9.63 -4.05 0.03
CA LEU A 38 -9.36 -2.63 0.20
C LEU A 38 -9.84 -1.82 -1.01
N ARG A 39 -9.52 -2.26 -2.24
CA ARG A 39 -9.95 -1.60 -3.48
C ARG A 39 -11.47 -1.52 -3.58
N ALA A 40 -12.18 -2.60 -3.21
CA ALA A 40 -13.64 -2.60 -3.21
C ALA A 40 -14.19 -1.52 -2.27
N ARG A 41 -13.66 -1.38 -1.07
CA ARG A 41 -14.06 -0.34 -0.12
C ARG A 41 -13.68 1.07 -0.57
N LEU A 42 -12.50 1.24 -1.13
CA LEU A 42 -12.04 2.54 -1.63
C LEU A 42 -12.90 3.07 -2.79
N ARG A 43 -13.44 2.18 -3.64
CA ARG A 43 -14.38 2.57 -4.72
C ARG A 43 -15.69 3.15 -4.20
N GLU A 44 -16.10 2.81 -2.98
CA GLU A 44 -17.31 3.32 -2.34
C GLU A 44 -17.14 4.74 -1.78
N ILE A 45 -15.90 5.25 -1.68
CA ILE A 45 -15.59 6.55 -1.08
C ILE A 45 -15.62 7.64 -2.16
N PRO A 46 -16.56 8.61 -2.08
CA PRO A 46 -16.61 9.71 -3.04
C PRO A 46 -15.31 10.51 -3.08
N GLY A 47 -14.83 10.83 -4.27
CA GLY A 47 -13.61 11.61 -4.48
C GLY A 47 -12.32 10.80 -4.46
N VAL A 48 -12.32 9.56 -4.03
CA VAL A 48 -11.15 8.67 -4.13
C VAL A 48 -11.04 8.12 -5.54
N ARG A 49 -9.87 8.25 -6.15
CA ARG A 49 -9.54 7.65 -7.43
C ARG A 49 -8.41 6.65 -7.28
N ILE A 50 -8.69 5.38 -7.53
CA ILE A 50 -7.67 4.32 -7.56
C ILE A 50 -6.90 4.44 -8.89
N LEU A 51 -5.58 4.42 -8.83
CA LEU A 51 -4.74 4.45 -10.02
C LEU A 51 -4.67 3.06 -10.66
N CYS A 52 -4.70 3.01 -11.99
CA CYS A 52 -4.67 1.75 -12.76
C CYS A 52 -5.76 0.76 -12.33
N ASP A 53 -6.99 1.25 -12.18
CA ASP A 53 -8.17 0.45 -11.83
C ASP A 53 -8.94 0.04 -13.09
N ASP A 54 -8.27 -0.63 -14.01
CA ASP A 54 -8.74 -1.00 -15.35
C ASP A 54 -9.14 -2.46 -15.49
N GLY A 55 -9.21 -3.20 -14.36
CA GLY A 55 -9.55 -4.62 -14.33
C GLY A 55 -8.42 -5.56 -14.77
N GLN A 56 -7.24 -5.02 -15.05
CA GLN A 56 -6.07 -5.85 -15.35
C GLN A 56 -5.51 -6.50 -14.08
N ALA A 57 -4.72 -7.55 -14.27
CA ALA A 57 -3.99 -8.19 -13.17
C ALA A 57 -3.03 -7.17 -12.50
N HIS A 58 -3.01 -7.15 -11.19
CA HIS A 58 -2.18 -6.26 -10.41
C HIS A 58 -1.44 -7.02 -9.29
N MET A 59 -0.42 -6.39 -8.75
CA MET A 59 0.21 -6.85 -7.50
C MET A 59 -0.63 -6.42 -6.29
N ALA A 60 -0.34 -6.96 -5.12
CA ALA A 60 -0.99 -6.58 -3.86
C ALA A 60 -0.58 -5.16 -3.40
N ILE A 61 -0.72 -4.20 -4.29
CA ILE A 61 -0.42 -2.78 -4.07
C ILE A 61 -1.58 -1.97 -4.64
N THR A 62 -2.06 -1.00 -3.87
CA THR A 62 -3.07 -0.05 -4.31
C THR A 62 -2.56 1.37 -4.11
N SER A 63 -2.63 2.16 -5.16
CA SER A 63 -2.31 3.60 -5.10
C SER A 63 -3.56 4.41 -5.40
N ILE A 64 -3.80 5.43 -4.59
CA ILE A 64 -4.93 6.34 -4.76
C ILE A 64 -4.46 7.79 -4.87
N VAL A 65 -5.31 8.60 -5.49
CA VAL A 65 -5.28 10.05 -5.36
C VAL A 65 -6.64 10.56 -4.90
N VAL A 66 -6.63 11.64 -4.14
CA VAL A 66 -7.83 12.31 -3.66
C VAL A 66 -7.75 13.78 -4.09
N PRO A 67 -8.34 14.14 -5.23
CA PRO A 67 -8.32 15.52 -5.73
C PRO A 67 -8.82 16.51 -4.68
N GLY A 68 -8.08 17.61 -4.51
CA GLY A 68 -8.41 18.65 -3.52
C GLY A 68 -7.86 18.39 -2.11
N HIS A 69 -7.22 17.24 -1.86
CA HIS A 69 -6.61 16.93 -0.58
C HIS A 69 -5.10 16.74 -0.72
N ASP A 70 -4.37 17.14 0.32
CA ASP A 70 -2.94 16.88 0.42
C ASP A 70 -2.71 15.41 0.84
N GLY A 71 -2.09 14.64 -0.05
CA GLY A 71 -1.78 13.23 0.21
C GLY A 71 -0.82 13.01 1.38
N GLY A 72 0.06 13.98 1.65
CA GLY A 72 0.96 13.96 2.81
C GLY A 72 0.16 14.10 4.11
N ALA A 73 -0.70 15.11 4.20
CA ALA A 73 -1.54 15.32 5.38
C ALA A 73 -2.47 14.13 5.66
N LEU A 74 -3.02 13.51 4.61
CA LEU A 74 -3.83 12.28 4.76
C LEU A 74 -2.98 11.10 5.26
N ALA A 75 -1.75 10.97 4.77
CA ALA A 75 -0.83 9.92 5.24
C ALA A 75 -0.46 10.12 6.70
N ASP A 76 -0.19 11.37 7.13
CA ASP A 76 0.10 11.71 8.53
C ASP A 76 -1.09 11.40 9.44
N ALA A 77 -2.32 11.68 8.98
CA ALA A 77 -3.53 11.36 9.74
C ALA A 77 -3.78 9.84 9.85
N LEU A 78 -3.43 9.07 8.82
CA LEU A 78 -3.49 7.61 8.86
C LEU A 78 -2.41 7.05 9.79
N ASP A 79 -1.19 7.60 9.76
CA ASP A 79 -0.08 7.20 10.64
C ASP A 79 -0.42 7.46 12.11
N ALA A 80 -1.08 8.59 12.43
CA ALA A 80 -1.57 8.90 13.77
C ALA A 80 -2.61 7.89 14.30
N ALA A 81 -3.17 7.05 13.42
CA ALA A 81 -4.07 5.95 13.75
C ALA A 81 -3.41 4.57 13.55
N ASP A 82 -2.08 4.50 13.58
CA ASP A 82 -1.28 3.28 13.41
C ASP A 82 -1.47 2.59 12.04
N ILE A 83 -1.86 3.34 11.00
CA ILE A 83 -1.99 2.84 9.63
C ILE A 83 -0.83 3.34 8.79
N ALA A 84 0.16 2.49 8.58
CA ALA A 84 1.35 2.81 7.80
C ALA A 84 1.04 2.81 6.29
N VAL A 85 1.21 3.97 5.67
CA VAL A 85 1.09 4.17 4.23
C VAL A 85 2.28 4.97 3.70
N ARG A 86 2.37 5.12 2.38
CA ARG A 86 3.36 6.02 1.80
C ARG A 86 2.71 7.01 0.86
N ALA A 87 2.99 8.30 1.05
CA ALA A 87 2.58 9.36 0.14
C ALA A 87 3.73 9.85 -0.74
N GLY A 88 3.42 10.43 -1.90
CA GLY A 88 4.36 11.09 -2.81
C GLY A 88 4.54 10.41 -4.16
N LEU A 89 5.70 10.63 -4.78
CA LEU A 89 5.99 10.18 -6.16
C LEU A 89 6.56 8.75 -6.24
N HIS A 90 6.85 8.11 -5.13
CA HIS A 90 7.36 6.72 -5.03
C HIS A 90 8.57 6.43 -5.94
N CYS A 91 9.46 7.41 -6.13
CA CYS A 91 10.62 7.35 -7.04
C CYS A 91 10.24 7.14 -8.53
N ALA A 92 9.01 7.47 -8.93
CA ALA A 92 8.48 7.26 -10.28
C ALA A 92 7.91 8.54 -10.92
N PRO A 93 8.66 9.66 -10.98
CA PRO A 93 8.12 10.94 -11.47
C PRO A 93 7.60 10.85 -12.92
N ALA A 94 8.20 10.06 -13.78
CA ALA A 94 7.75 9.88 -15.16
C ALA A 94 6.36 9.21 -15.22
N VAL A 95 6.09 8.23 -14.36
CA VAL A 95 4.76 7.59 -14.25
C VAL A 95 3.74 8.60 -13.75
N HIS A 96 4.08 9.39 -12.73
CA HIS A 96 3.20 10.43 -12.21
C HIS A 96 2.93 11.55 -13.23
N ALA A 97 3.90 11.89 -14.08
CA ALA A 97 3.70 12.82 -15.21
C ALA A 97 2.68 12.26 -16.20
N TRP A 98 2.80 10.98 -16.56
CA TRP A 98 1.86 10.30 -17.47
C TRP A 98 0.45 10.18 -16.86
N LEU A 99 0.34 9.90 -15.57
CA LEU A 99 -0.94 9.79 -14.85
C LEU A 99 -1.57 11.15 -14.52
N GLY A 100 -0.88 12.28 -14.76
CA GLY A 100 -1.32 13.61 -14.38
C GLY A 100 -1.31 13.87 -12.87
N THR A 101 -0.48 13.14 -12.12
CA THR A 101 -0.41 13.20 -10.64
C THR A 101 0.94 13.70 -10.14
N LEU A 102 1.73 14.36 -11.01
CA LEU A 102 3.09 14.81 -10.67
C LEU A 102 3.11 15.80 -9.49
N GLN A 103 2.09 16.66 -9.39
CA GLN A 103 1.99 17.67 -8.33
C GLN A 103 1.41 17.12 -7.02
N SER A 104 0.47 16.18 -7.10
CA SER A 104 -0.20 15.62 -5.92
C SER A 104 0.49 14.38 -5.35
N GLY A 105 1.27 13.67 -6.19
CA GLY A 105 1.69 12.33 -5.83
C GLY A 105 0.51 11.36 -5.72
N ALA A 106 0.72 10.28 -4.99
CA ALA A 106 -0.31 9.29 -4.65
C ALA A 106 -0.08 8.78 -3.22
N ILE A 107 -1.13 8.23 -2.61
CA ILE A 107 -1.03 7.46 -1.36
C ILE A 107 -1.02 5.98 -1.76
N ARG A 108 -0.02 5.24 -1.30
CA ARG A 108 0.16 3.83 -1.60
C ARG A 108 -0.08 2.97 -0.36
N PHE A 109 -0.93 1.98 -0.52
CA PHE A 109 -1.20 0.89 0.41
C PHE A 109 -0.50 -0.37 -0.09
N SER A 110 0.13 -1.10 0.80
CA SER A 110 0.85 -2.34 0.49
C SER A 110 0.57 -3.35 1.60
N PRO A 111 -0.63 -3.96 1.63
CA PRO A 111 -0.95 -4.98 2.62
C PRO A 111 -0.01 -6.17 2.46
N GLY A 112 0.34 -6.78 3.57
CA GLY A 112 1.23 -7.94 3.61
C GLY A 112 0.64 -9.12 4.37
N LEU A 113 1.38 -10.21 4.43
CA LEU A 113 0.98 -11.48 5.03
C LEU A 113 0.40 -11.37 6.46
N TYR A 114 0.83 -10.39 7.23
CA TYR A 114 0.42 -10.23 8.63
C TYR A 114 -0.76 -9.27 8.83
N ASN A 115 -1.24 -8.66 7.75
CA ASN A 115 -2.45 -7.85 7.80
C ASN A 115 -3.71 -8.71 7.77
N THR A 116 -4.82 -8.14 8.20
CA THR A 116 -6.12 -8.79 8.27
C THR A 116 -7.15 -8.11 7.35
N ALA A 117 -8.19 -8.84 7.00
CA ALA A 117 -9.31 -8.28 6.23
C ALA A 117 -10.03 -7.15 6.98
N GLN A 118 -10.07 -7.20 8.31
CA GLN A 118 -10.67 -6.16 9.14
C GLN A 118 -9.87 -4.86 9.05
N GLU A 119 -8.53 -4.92 9.06
CA GLU A 119 -7.68 -3.73 8.90
C GLU A 119 -7.91 -3.05 7.55
N MET A 120 -8.24 -3.80 6.50
CA MET A 120 -8.60 -3.21 5.19
C MET A 120 -9.90 -2.41 5.27
N ASP A 121 -10.92 -2.95 5.95
CA ASP A 121 -12.19 -2.25 6.15
C ASP A 121 -12.01 -1.01 7.03
N ASP A 122 -11.27 -1.12 8.14
CA ASP A 122 -11.03 -0.03 9.09
C ASP A 122 -10.22 1.10 8.44
N THR A 123 -9.23 0.75 7.62
CA THR A 123 -8.45 1.73 6.84
C THR A 123 -9.33 2.54 5.90
N ALA A 124 -10.20 1.88 5.14
CA ALA A 124 -11.12 2.56 4.23
C ALA A 124 -12.13 3.42 4.98
N LEU A 125 -12.67 2.92 6.10
CA LEU A 125 -13.61 3.66 6.94
C LEU A 125 -12.97 4.93 7.53
N LEU A 126 -11.74 4.84 8.03
CA LEU A 126 -11.02 5.99 8.55
C LEU A 126 -10.74 7.01 7.44
N LEU A 127 -10.27 6.58 6.27
CA LEU A 127 -10.06 7.48 5.13
C LEU A 127 -11.35 8.19 4.75
N ALA A 128 -12.48 7.49 4.70
CA ALA A 128 -13.78 8.10 4.41
C ALA A 128 -14.17 9.19 5.43
N ARG A 129 -13.87 8.99 6.70
CA ARG A 129 -14.10 10.00 7.76
C ARG A 129 -13.20 11.21 7.61
N LEU A 130 -11.91 11.00 7.30
CA LEU A 130 -10.94 12.10 7.09
C LEU A 130 -11.31 12.99 5.92
N LEU A 131 -11.98 12.44 4.89
CA LEU A 131 -12.40 13.21 3.72
C LEU A 131 -13.72 13.97 3.92
N GLN A 132 -14.42 13.74 5.03
CA GLN A 132 -15.66 14.45 5.39
C GLN A 132 -15.45 15.55 6.42
N ALA A 133 -14.26 15.60 7.02
CA ALA A 133 -13.90 16.57 8.05
C ALA A 133 -13.40 17.88 7.46
#